data_563b0558d271d49b5f705b102ac9ea47
#
_entry.id   563b0558d271d49b5f705b102ac9ea47
#
_cell.length_a   1.000
_cell.length_b   1.000
_cell.length_c   1.000
_cell.angle_alpha   90.00
_cell.angle_beta   90.00
_cell.angle_gamma   90.00
#
_symmetry.space_group_name_H-M   'P 1'
#
loop_
_entity.id
_entity.type
_entity.pdbx_description
1 polymer ?
#
loop_
_entity_poly.entity_id
_entity_poly.type
_entity_poly.pdbx_seq_one_letter_code
_entity_poly.pdbx_strand_id
1 'polypeptide(L)'
;KLAKITDDGEAFIAIGNLHYQQNRIDKAVEAINKGIKKGNLKNVDFAQLTLGQAYFELQRFDEAREIFKQIRESDKESVKKSAKAWLRYTDAEQERVRNLELRKQSLS
;
A
#
# COMPACT_ATOMS: atom_id res chain seq x y z
N LYS A 1 19.92 -9.96 20.97
CA LYS A 1 19.59 -8.60 20.50
C LYS A 1 19.13 -8.61 19.06
N LEU A 2 19.79 -9.39 18.22
CA LEU A 2 19.36 -9.52 16.83
C LEU A 2 17.98 -10.20 16.75
N ALA A 3 17.73 -11.14 17.67
CA ALA A 3 16.42 -11.81 17.71
C ALA A 3 15.30 -10.84 18.02
N LYS A 4 15.55 -9.82 18.84
CA LYS A 4 14.56 -8.81 19.15
C LYS A 4 14.24 -7.98 17.92
N ILE A 5 15.24 -7.66 17.09
CA ILE A 5 15.02 -6.89 15.89
C ILE A 5 14.14 -7.66 14.91
N THR A 6 14.37 -8.98 14.78
CA THR A 6 13.60 -9.80 13.85
C THR A 6 12.15 -9.99 14.28
N ASP A 7 11.86 -9.80 15.57
CA ASP A 7 10.48 -9.90 16.09
C ASP A 7 9.75 -8.58 16.07
N ASP A 8 10.44 -7.51 15.72
CA ASP A 8 9.89 -6.18 15.74
C ASP A 8 9.09 -5.90 14.47
N GLY A 9 7.95 -5.25 14.62
CA GLY A 9 7.17 -4.81 13.48
C GLY A 9 7.97 -3.94 12.53
N GLU A 10 8.85 -3.09 13.07
CA GLU A 10 9.70 -2.23 12.26
C GLU A 10 10.62 -3.02 11.33
N ALA A 11 11.11 -4.17 11.80
CA ALA A 11 11.96 -5.03 10.96
C ALA A 11 11.18 -5.54 9.74
N PHE A 12 9.93 -5.95 9.94
CA PHE A 12 9.09 -6.39 8.83
C PHE A 12 8.82 -5.26 7.86
N ILE A 13 8.59 -4.04 8.37
CA ILE A 13 8.39 -2.87 7.50
C ILE A 13 9.64 -2.61 6.67
N ALA A 14 10.82 -2.69 7.29
CA ALA A 14 12.08 -2.49 6.56
C ALA A 14 12.26 -3.53 5.46
N ILE A 15 11.95 -4.79 5.76
CA ILE A 15 12.00 -5.87 4.78
C ILE A 15 11.01 -5.59 3.64
N GLY A 16 9.81 -5.17 3.99
CA GLY A 16 8.79 -4.84 2.99
C GLY A 16 9.23 -3.71 2.09
N ASN A 17 9.82 -2.66 2.66
CA ASN A 17 10.30 -1.54 1.86
C ASN A 17 11.40 -1.98 0.90
N LEU A 18 12.27 -2.87 1.35
CA LEU A 18 13.32 -3.41 0.50
C LEU A 18 12.74 -4.19 -0.67
N HIS A 19 11.75 -5.04 -0.40
CA HIS A 19 11.05 -5.77 -1.46
C HIS A 19 10.40 -4.81 -2.45
N TYR A 20 9.78 -3.76 -1.93
CA TYR A 20 9.13 -2.76 -2.76
C TYR A 20 10.14 -2.11 -3.71
N GLN A 21 11.30 -1.72 -3.18
CA GLN A 21 12.36 -1.10 -3.97
C GLN A 21 12.89 -2.04 -5.04
N GLN A 22 12.87 -3.33 -4.76
CA GLN A 22 13.34 -4.35 -5.70
C GLN A 22 12.23 -4.83 -6.63
N ASN A 23 11.10 -4.16 -6.62
CA ASN A 23 9.94 -4.48 -7.46
C ASN A 23 9.34 -5.86 -7.17
N ARG A 24 9.51 -6.33 -5.94
CA ARG A 24 8.84 -7.55 -5.47
C ARG A 24 7.62 -7.15 -4.68
N ILE A 25 6.62 -6.65 -5.40
CA ILE A 25 5.50 -5.94 -4.78
C ILE A 25 4.63 -6.85 -3.91
N ASP A 26 4.36 -8.08 -4.36
CA ASP A 26 3.57 -9.03 -3.57
C ASP A 26 4.28 -9.42 -2.28
N LYS A 27 5.61 -9.57 -2.31
CA LYS A 27 6.38 -9.84 -1.10
C LYS A 27 6.41 -8.63 -0.18
N ALA A 28 6.43 -7.43 -0.76
CA ALA A 28 6.37 -6.21 0.03
C ALA A 28 5.05 -6.14 0.79
N VAL A 29 3.93 -6.45 0.12
CA VAL A 29 2.61 -6.46 0.76
C VAL A 29 2.61 -7.43 1.95
N GLU A 30 3.14 -8.63 1.74
CA GLU A 30 3.18 -9.65 2.78
C GLU A 30 3.96 -9.18 4.01
N ALA A 31 5.16 -8.63 3.77
CA ALA A 31 6.02 -8.19 4.86
C ALA A 31 5.43 -6.99 5.60
N ILE A 32 4.89 -6.02 4.86
CA ILE A 32 4.33 -4.82 5.48
C ILE A 32 3.10 -5.19 6.32
N ASN A 33 2.25 -6.10 5.82
CA ASN A 33 1.12 -6.57 6.59
C ASN A 33 1.56 -7.24 7.90
N LYS A 34 2.61 -8.04 7.84
CA LYS A 34 3.15 -8.66 9.05
C LYS A 34 3.64 -7.61 10.04
N GLY A 35 4.31 -6.58 9.54
CA GLY A 35 4.80 -5.50 10.37
C GLY A 35 3.69 -4.74 11.06
N ILE A 36 2.64 -4.42 10.32
CA ILE A 36 1.50 -3.70 10.87
C ILE A 36 0.78 -4.56 11.92
N LYS A 37 0.64 -5.84 11.65
CA LYS A 37 -0.01 -6.78 12.57
C LYS A 37 0.79 -6.93 13.85
N LYS A 38 2.11 -6.98 13.77
CA LYS A 38 2.97 -7.02 14.95
C LYS A 38 2.78 -5.78 15.80
N GLY A 39 2.56 -4.65 15.15
CA GLY A 39 2.31 -3.40 15.84
C GLY A 39 3.56 -2.75 16.36
N ASN A 40 3.37 -1.81 17.26
CA ASN A 40 4.45 -1.09 17.92
C ASN A 40 5.32 -0.32 16.92
N LEU A 41 4.68 0.22 15.89
CA LEU A 41 5.36 0.98 14.85
C LEU A 41 5.43 2.46 15.22
N LYS A 42 6.57 3.08 14.90
CA LYS A 42 6.73 4.51 15.14
C LYS A 42 5.87 5.33 14.20
N ASN A 43 5.68 4.84 12.98
CA ASN A 43 4.91 5.57 11.98
C ASN A 43 4.05 4.60 11.18
N VAL A 44 2.94 4.18 11.80
CA VAL A 44 2.02 3.25 11.17
C VAL A 44 1.37 3.85 9.92
N ASP A 45 1.14 5.17 9.92
CA ASP A 45 0.54 5.84 8.77
C ASP A 45 1.40 5.69 7.52
N PHE A 46 2.71 5.84 7.68
CA PHE A 46 3.63 5.69 6.56
C PHE A 46 3.66 4.25 6.04
N ALA A 47 3.65 3.29 6.95
CA ALA A 47 3.60 1.87 6.56
C ALA A 47 2.33 1.57 5.80
N GLN A 48 1.19 2.09 6.27
CA GLN A 48 -0.09 1.88 5.58
C GLN A 48 -0.11 2.57 4.22
N LEU A 49 0.48 3.75 4.12
CA LEU A 49 0.56 4.44 2.84
C LEU A 49 1.35 3.62 1.82
N THR A 50 2.47 3.06 2.24
CA THR A 50 3.27 2.19 1.36
C THR A 50 2.48 0.94 0.97
N LEU A 51 1.74 0.37 1.91
CA LEU A 51 0.91 -0.81 1.64
C LEU A 51 -0.15 -0.49 0.59
N GLY A 52 -0.82 0.65 0.74
CA GLY A 52 -1.83 1.08 -0.24
C GLY A 52 -1.22 1.26 -1.63
N GLN A 53 -0.04 1.86 -1.69
CA GLN A 53 0.67 2.03 -2.96
C GLN A 53 1.03 0.69 -3.58
N ALA A 54 1.43 -0.28 -2.76
CA ALA A 54 1.78 -1.62 -3.25
C ALA A 54 0.54 -2.30 -3.83
N TYR A 55 -0.60 -2.22 -3.16
CA TYR A 55 -1.84 -2.76 -3.70
C TYR A 55 -2.20 -2.08 -5.02
N PHE A 56 -2.02 -0.75 -5.08
CA PHE A 56 -2.28 0.00 -6.31
C PHE A 56 -1.45 -0.57 -7.47
N GLU A 57 -0.17 -0.82 -7.23
CA GLU A 57 0.71 -1.33 -8.28
C GLU A 57 0.33 -2.74 -8.72
N LEU A 58 -0.25 -3.52 -7.82
CA LEU A 58 -0.75 -4.85 -8.15
C LEU A 58 -2.13 -4.80 -8.79
N GLN A 59 -2.67 -3.62 -9.00
CA GLN A 59 -4.02 -3.40 -9.53
C GLN A 59 -5.10 -3.98 -8.62
N ARG A 60 -4.78 -4.10 -7.34
CA ARG A 60 -5.75 -4.50 -6.32
C ARG A 60 -6.38 -3.24 -5.76
N PHE A 61 -7.22 -2.63 -6.59
CA PHE A 61 -7.71 -1.27 -6.35
C PHE A 61 -8.64 -1.17 -5.15
N ASP A 62 -9.48 -2.19 -4.92
CA ASP A 62 -10.39 -2.16 -3.77
C ASP A 62 -9.62 -2.15 -2.46
N GLU A 63 -8.59 -2.96 -2.37
CA GLU A 63 -7.77 -3.03 -1.16
C GLU A 63 -6.96 -1.74 -0.96
N ALA A 64 -6.42 -1.20 -2.05
CA ALA A 64 -5.71 0.08 -1.99
C ALA A 64 -6.65 1.18 -1.49
N ARG A 65 -7.85 1.23 -2.03
CA ARG A 65 -8.83 2.25 -1.66
C ARG A 65 -9.19 2.17 -0.19
N GLU A 66 -9.40 0.97 0.33
CA GLU A 66 -9.72 0.80 1.74
C GLU A 66 -8.64 1.37 2.64
N ILE A 67 -7.39 1.12 2.30
CA ILE A 67 -6.27 1.61 3.10
C ILE A 67 -6.18 3.13 3.01
N PHE A 68 -6.31 3.68 1.82
CA PHE A 68 -6.24 5.14 1.65
C PHE A 68 -7.38 5.85 2.37
N LYS A 69 -8.57 5.23 2.42
CA LYS A 69 -9.69 5.78 3.18
C LYS A 69 -9.39 5.85 4.67
N GLN A 70 -8.75 4.82 5.20
CA GLN A 70 -8.35 4.79 6.61
C GLN A 70 -7.35 5.88 6.92
N ILE A 71 -6.33 6.04 6.06
CA ILE A 71 -5.28 7.03 6.30
C ILE A 71 -5.79 8.45 6.08
N ARG A 72 -6.83 8.63 5.30
CA ARG A 72 -7.44 9.94 5.09
C ARG A 72 -7.94 10.54 6.39
N GLU A 73 -8.22 9.70 7.39
CA GLU A 73 -8.68 10.15 8.70
C GLU A 73 -7.54 10.50 9.66
N SER A 74 -6.31 10.47 9.18
CA SER A 74 -5.14 10.75 10.01
C SER A 74 -5.14 12.19 10.51
N ASP A 75 -4.56 12.40 11.70
CA ASP A 75 -4.35 13.73 12.26
C ASP A 75 -3.25 14.50 11.55
N LYS A 76 -2.38 13.78 10.84
CA LYS A 76 -1.25 14.40 10.16
C LYS A 76 -1.68 14.93 8.80
N GLU A 77 -1.54 16.23 8.59
CA GLU A 77 -1.98 16.89 7.37
C GLU A 77 -1.32 16.32 6.12
N SER A 78 -0.01 16.05 6.20
CA SER A 78 0.70 15.51 5.04
C SER A 78 0.18 14.14 4.65
N VAL A 79 -0.14 13.30 5.63
CA VAL A 79 -0.68 11.97 5.40
C VAL A 79 -2.07 12.06 4.78
N LYS A 80 -2.92 12.96 5.32
CA LYS A 80 -4.27 13.18 4.76
C LYS A 80 -4.21 13.58 3.30
N LYS A 81 -3.33 14.52 2.98
CA LYS A 81 -3.19 15.00 1.60
C LYS A 81 -2.74 13.88 0.67
N SER A 82 -1.76 13.09 1.12
CA SER A 82 -1.29 11.96 0.33
C SER A 82 -2.39 10.94 0.11
N ALA A 83 -3.15 10.62 1.15
CA ALA A 83 -4.24 9.66 1.05
C ALA A 83 -5.30 10.12 0.06
N LYS A 84 -5.67 11.41 0.12
CA LYS A 84 -6.66 11.97 -0.80
C LYS A 84 -6.17 11.91 -2.25
N ALA A 85 -4.89 12.22 -2.46
CA ALA A 85 -4.31 12.16 -3.79
C ALA A 85 -4.30 10.73 -4.32
N TRP A 86 -3.93 9.77 -3.48
CA TRP A 86 -3.89 8.38 -3.87
C TRP A 86 -5.28 7.80 -4.14
N LEU A 87 -6.29 8.29 -3.42
CA LEU A 87 -7.67 7.89 -3.72
C LEU A 87 -8.07 8.32 -5.12
N ARG A 88 -7.73 9.54 -5.49
CA ARG A 88 -8.01 10.03 -6.84
C ARG A 88 -7.26 9.23 -7.89
N TYR A 89 -6.00 8.95 -7.65
CA TYR A 89 -5.19 8.15 -8.57
C TYR A 89 -5.76 6.74 -8.72
N THR A 90 -6.18 6.15 -7.61
CA THR A 90 -6.74 4.80 -7.62
C THR A 90 -8.02 4.74 -8.46
N ASP A 91 -8.91 5.69 -8.26
CA ASP A 91 -10.16 5.75 -9.02
C ASP A 91 -9.88 5.96 -10.51
N ALA A 92 -8.97 6.87 -10.83
CA ALA A 92 -8.63 7.16 -12.22
C ALA A 92 -7.99 5.96 -12.91
N GLU A 93 -7.09 5.30 -12.21
CA GLU A 93 -6.39 4.16 -12.80
C GLU A 93 -7.32 2.96 -12.97
N GLN A 94 -8.21 2.73 -12.01
CA GLN A 94 -9.19 1.67 -12.12
C GLN A 94 -10.10 1.89 -13.33
N GLU A 95 -10.52 3.13 -13.53
CA GLU A 95 -11.34 3.51 -14.67
C GLU A 95 -10.59 3.27 -15.98
N ARG A 96 -9.33 3.67 -16.02
CA ARG A 96 -8.49 3.49 -17.20
C ARG A 96 -8.32 2.02 -17.55
N VAL A 97 -8.05 1.20 -16.54
CA VAL A 97 -7.87 -0.24 -16.75
C VAL A 97 -9.17 -0.87 -17.23
N ARG A 98 -10.30 -0.49 -16.63
CA ARG A 98 -11.60 -1.00 -17.04
C ARG A 98 -11.89 -0.66 -18.50
N ASN A 99 -11.60 0.58 -18.89
CA ASN A 99 -11.84 1.01 -20.27
C ASN A 99 -10.98 0.25 -21.26
N LEU A 100 -9.72 -0.04 -20.88
CA LEU A 100 -8.84 -0.84 -21.73
C LEU A 100 -9.36 -2.27 -21.90
N GLU A 101 -9.88 -2.85 -20.82
CA GLU A 101 -10.45 -4.20 -20.88
C GLU A 101 -11.68 -4.25 -21.78
N LEU A 102 -12.55 -3.25 -21.66
CA LEU A 102 -13.73 -3.15 -22.51
C LEU A 102 -13.36 -3.01 -23.97
N ARG A 103 -12.32 -2.23 -24.26
CA ARG A 103 -11.82 -2.07 -25.62
C ARG A 103 -11.32 -3.39 -26.19
N LYS A 104 -10.55 -4.12 -25.41
CA LYS A 104 -10.04 -5.42 -25.81
C LYS A 104 -11.18 -6.37 -26.16
N GLN A 105 -12.21 -6.42 -25.33
CA GLN A 105 -13.37 -7.26 -25.56
C GLN A 105 -14.09 -6.85 -26.84
N SER A 106 -14.17 -5.56 -27.07
CA SER A 106 -14.83 -5.00 -28.25
C SER A 106 -14.09 -5.34 -29.53
N LEU A 107 -12.76 -5.47 -29.46
CA LEU A 107 -11.93 -5.76 -30.61
C LEU A 107 -11.78 -7.26 -30.90
N SER A 108 -12.10 -8.10 -29.93
CA SER A 108 -12.05 -9.54 -30.14
C SER A 108 -13.42 -10.09 -30.47
#